data_66e87ba533365b98b127629cfffdec00
#
_entry.id   66e87ba533365b98b127629cfffdec00
#
_cell.length_a   1.000
_cell.length_b   1.000
_cell.length_c   1.000
_cell.angle_alpha   90.00
_cell.angle_beta   90.00
_cell.angle_gamma   90.00
#
_symmetry.space_group_name_H-M   'P 1'
#
loop_
_entity.id
_entity.type
_entity.pdbx_description
1 polymer ?
#
loop_
_entity_poly.entity_id
_entity_poly.type
_entity_poly.pdbx_seq_one_letter_code
_entity_poly.pdbx_strand_id
1 'polypeptide(L)'
;MISKNTDFGLLVLRISIGGLMLFHGVSKILHGISFLVENMGAFAYAVYIGEVLAPLAILLGWRTRIASVILAINCIVAIAVAHSKDIFSIGEQGGYANELITLYLLGAIALFFTGAGKYAISNSNKWD
;
A
#
# COMPACT_ATOMS: atom_id res chain seq x y z
N MET A 1 -25.98 -15.14 14.70
CA MET A 1 -24.61 -14.63 15.06
C MET A 1 -23.65 -14.94 13.91
N ILE A 2 -22.88 -13.94 13.49
CA ILE A 2 -21.90 -14.13 12.41
C ILE A 2 -20.64 -14.77 13.01
N SER A 3 -20.20 -15.90 12.46
CA SER A 3 -18.94 -16.53 12.87
C SER A 3 -17.73 -15.78 12.32
N LYS A 4 -16.59 -15.96 12.98
CA LYS A 4 -15.34 -15.37 12.50
C LYS A 4 -14.96 -15.97 11.14
N ASN A 5 -14.54 -15.12 10.21
CA ASN A 5 -14.07 -15.54 8.90
C ASN A 5 -12.83 -14.72 8.54
N THR A 6 -11.68 -15.23 8.91
CA THR A 6 -10.40 -14.57 8.70
C THR A 6 -10.09 -14.38 7.22
N ASP A 7 -10.39 -15.38 6.40
CA ASP A 7 -10.12 -15.29 4.96
C ASP A 7 -10.93 -14.18 4.29
N PHE A 8 -12.20 -14.04 4.67
CA PHE A 8 -13.01 -12.94 4.14
C PHE A 8 -12.51 -11.59 4.66
N GLY A 9 -12.12 -11.52 5.93
CA GLY A 9 -11.52 -10.30 6.48
C GLY A 9 -10.25 -9.89 5.74
N LEU A 10 -9.40 -10.86 5.39
CA LEU A 10 -8.20 -10.58 4.60
C LEU A 10 -8.51 -10.12 3.18
N LEU A 11 -9.56 -10.67 2.57
CA LEU A 11 -10.02 -10.16 1.27
C LEU A 11 -10.44 -8.69 1.36
N VAL A 12 -11.22 -8.33 2.37
CA VAL A 12 -11.64 -6.93 2.59
C VAL A 12 -10.42 -6.04 2.82
N LEU A 13 -9.46 -6.49 3.63
CA LEU A 13 -8.22 -5.75 3.87
C LEU A 13 -7.43 -5.54 2.56
N ARG A 14 -7.32 -6.56 1.74
CA ARG A 14 -6.63 -6.47 0.45
C ARG A 14 -7.32 -5.50 -0.51
N ILE A 15 -8.65 -5.51 -0.55
CA ILE A 15 -9.42 -4.55 -1.35
C ILE A 15 -9.16 -3.12 -0.85
N SER A 16 -9.15 -2.93 0.47
CA SER A 16 -8.88 -1.61 1.06
C SER A 16 -7.47 -1.12 0.72
N ILE A 17 -6.46 -1.90 1.07
CA ILE A 17 -5.06 -1.49 0.92
C ILE A 17 -4.65 -1.45 -0.56
N GLY A 18 -4.89 -2.53 -1.29
CA GLY A 18 -4.52 -2.62 -2.70
C GLY A 18 -5.40 -1.77 -3.60
N GLY A 19 -6.72 -1.88 -3.43
CA GLY A 19 -7.67 -1.16 -4.28
C GLY A 19 -7.57 0.34 -4.14
N LEU A 20 -7.53 0.86 -2.91
CA LEU A 20 -7.46 2.30 -2.68
C LEU A 20 -6.09 2.89 -3.04
N MET A 21 -5.01 2.17 -2.76
CA MET A 21 -3.68 2.63 -3.17
C MET A 21 -3.56 2.68 -4.70
N LEU A 22 -4.23 1.79 -5.40
CA LEU A 22 -4.19 1.77 -6.86
C LEU A 22 -4.72 3.08 -7.47
N PHE A 23 -5.67 3.75 -6.83
CA PHE A 23 -6.10 5.08 -7.26
C PHE A 23 -4.94 6.09 -7.28
N HIS A 24 -4.06 6.04 -6.28
CA HIS A 24 -2.87 6.89 -6.25
C HIS A 24 -1.94 6.57 -7.41
N GLY A 25 -1.71 5.30 -7.69
CA GLY A 25 -0.85 4.89 -8.80
C GLY A 25 -1.43 5.28 -10.16
N VAL A 26 -2.70 5.05 -10.38
CA VAL A 26 -3.39 5.43 -11.62
C VAL A 26 -3.36 6.95 -11.82
N SER A 27 -3.59 7.71 -10.76
CA SER A 27 -3.50 9.17 -10.80
C SER A 27 -2.11 9.63 -11.26
N LYS A 28 -1.04 8.99 -10.78
CA LYS A 28 0.32 9.31 -11.20
C LYS A 28 0.60 8.93 -12.66
N ILE A 29 0.00 7.85 -13.16
CA ILE A 29 0.09 7.51 -14.58
C ILE A 29 -0.55 8.61 -15.43
N LEU A 30 -1.73 9.08 -15.03
CA LEU A 30 -2.50 10.06 -15.80
C LEU A 30 -1.93 11.47 -15.73
N HIS A 31 -1.36 11.88 -14.59
CA HIS A 31 -0.92 13.26 -14.34
C HIS A 31 0.60 13.42 -14.30
N GLY A 32 1.34 12.31 -14.35
CA GLY A 32 2.81 12.34 -14.30
C GLY A 32 3.36 12.43 -12.88
N ILE A 33 4.68 12.36 -12.79
CA ILE A 33 5.42 12.34 -11.52
C ILE A 33 6.57 13.35 -11.49
N SER A 34 6.41 14.47 -12.17
CA SER A 34 7.48 15.49 -12.27
C SER A 34 8.00 15.94 -10.90
N PHE A 35 7.10 16.14 -9.92
CA PHE A 35 7.50 16.48 -8.55
C PHE A 35 8.45 15.45 -7.95
N LEU A 36 8.17 14.17 -8.13
CA LEU A 36 9.03 13.11 -7.61
C LEU A 36 10.35 13.04 -8.36
N VAL A 37 10.34 13.23 -9.68
CA VAL A 37 11.56 13.23 -10.48
C VAL A 37 12.48 14.39 -10.07
N GLU A 38 11.91 15.55 -9.76
CA GLU A 38 12.68 16.70 -9.27
C GLU A 38 13.37 16.41 -7.94
N ASN A 39 12.76 15.60 -7.07
CA ASN A 39 13.29 15.28 -5.74
C ASN A 39 14.17 14.03 -5.71
N MET A 40 13.91 13.05 -6.57
CA MET A 40 14.50 11.71 -6.49
C MET A 40 15.23 11.28 -7.78
N GLY A 41 15.15 12.08 -8.85
CA GLY A 41 15.71 11.70 -10.14
C GLY A 41 15.04 10.43 -10.70
N ALA A 42 15.84 9.57 -11.32
CA ALA A 42 15.32 8.35 -11.95
C ALA A 42 14.66 7.37 -10.97
N PHE A 43 15.03 7.41 -9.69
CA PHE A 43 14.40 6.56 -8.66
C PHE A 43 12.92 6.85 -8.47
N ALA A 44 12.43 8.01 -8.89
CA ALA A 44 11.01 8.37 -8.82
C ALA A 44 10.13 7.38 -9.59
N TYR A 45 10.64 6.79 -10.67
CA TYR A 45 9.88 5.83 -11.47
C TYR A 45 9.57 4.53 -10.71
N ALA A 46 10.28 4.24 -9.63
CA ALA A 46 9.97 3.11 -8.76
C ALA A 46 8.59 3.25 -8.09
N VAL A 47 8.02 4.45 -8.02
CA VAL A 47 6.68 4.67 -7.49
C VAL A 47 5.62 3.85 -8.23
N TYR A 48 5.80 3.62 -9.51
CA TYR A 48 4.86 2.80 -10.30
C TYR A 48 4.88 1.34 -9.86
N ILE A 49 6.02 0.83 -9.42
CA ILE A 49 6.10 -0.51 -8.82
C ILE A 49 5.35 -0.52 -7.49
N GLY A 50 5.57 0.47 -6.64
CA GLY A 50 4.96 0.55 -5.31
C GLY A 50 3.48 0.92 -5.29
N GLU A 51 3.01 1.69 -6.25
CA GLU A 51 1.63 2.20 -6.25
C GLU A 51 0.75 1.66 -7.38
N VAL A 52 1.30 0.90 -8.32
CA VAL A 52 0.53 0.22 -9.38
C VAL A 52 0.69 -1.29 -9.30
N LEU A 53 1.92 -1.79 -9.48
CA LEU A 53 2.14 -3.23 -9.55
C LEU A 53 1.91 -3.93 -8.21
N ALA A 54 2.45 -3.39 -7.12
CA ALA A 54 2.27 -3.99 -5.80
C ALA A 54 0.80 -3.94 -5.33
N PRO A 55 0.09 -2.80 -5.40
CA PRO A 55 -1.33 -2.79 -5.08
C PRO A 55 -2.17 -3.73 -5.93
N LEU A 56 -1.89 -3.84 -7.22
CA LEU A 56 -2.60 -4.76 -8.09
C LEU A 56 -2.37 -6.21 -7.67
N ALA A 57 -1.14 -6.59 -7.36
CA ALA A 57 -0.81 -7.92 -6.87
C ALA A 57 -1.52 -8.23 -5.54
N ILE A 58 -1.59 -7.26 -4.63
CA ILE A 58 -2.32 -7.38 -3.36
C ILE A 58 -3.82 -7.59 -3.64
N LEU A 59 -4.39 -6.78 -4.52
CA LEU A 59 -5.81 -6.85 -4.86
C LEU A 59 -6.17 -8.24 -5.40
N LEU A 60 -5.36 -8.75 -6.32
CA LEU A 60 -5.57 -10.07 -6.92
C LEU A 60 -5.19 -11.22 -5.97
N GLY A 61 -4.36 -10.96 -4.98
CA GLY A 61 -3.86 -12.00 -4.09
C GLY A 61 -2.76 -12.84 -4.74
N TRP A 62 -1.83 -12.19 -5.43
CA TRP A 62 -0.69 -12.86 -6.04
C TRP A 62 0.60 -12.35 -5.42
N ARG A 63 1.39 -13.25 -4.85
CA ARG A 63 2.63 -12.90 -4.13
C ARG A 63 2.40 -11.76 -3.14
N THR A 64 1.32 -11.85 -2.40
CA THR A 64 0.82 -10.78 -1.52
C THR A 64 1.87 -10.34 -0.51
N ARG A 65 2.64 -11.26 0.05
CA ARG A 65 3.65 -10.91 1.05
C ARG A 65 4.80 -10.09 0.45
N ILE A 66 5.27 -10.46 -0.75
CA ILE A 66 6.29 -9.65 -1.46
C ILE A 66 5.71 -8.28 -1.83
N ALA A 67 4.52 -8.27 -2.41
CA ALA A 67 3.86 -7.03 -2.81
C ALA A 67 3.64 -6.10 -1.61
N SER A 68 3.32 -6.66 -0.45
CA SER A 68 3.15 -5.89 0.79
C SER A 68 4.44 -5.25 1.27
N VAL A 69 5.58 -5.94 1.15
CA VAL A 69 6.89 -5.34 1.46
C VAL A 69 7.19 -4.18 0.52
N ILE A 70 6.95 -4.37 -0.76
CA ILE A 70 7.17 -3.31 -1.76
C ILE A 70 6.29 -2.09 -1.46
N LEU A 71 5.03 -2.30 -1.15
CA LEU A 71 4.12 -1.22 -0.78
C LEU A 71 4.56 -0.53 0.51
N ALA A 72 4.97 -1.29 1.53
CA ALA A 72 5.45 -0.71 2.79
C ALA A 72 6.68 0.17 2.56
N ILE A 73 7.64 -0.28 1.75
CA ILE A 73 8.81 0.52 1.38
C ILE A 73 8.37 1.79 0.66
N ASN A 74 7.43 1.68 -0.28
CA ASN A 74 6.89 2.85 -0.99
C ASN A 74 6.29 3.87 -0.02
N CYS A 75 5.52 3.41 0.96
CA CYS A 75 4.92 4.29 1.97
C CYS A 75 5.99 4.99 2.82
N ILE A 76 7.03 4.27 3.23
CA ILE A 76 8.14 4.85 4.00
C ILE A 76 8.85 5.92 3.19
N VAL A 77 9.16 5.64 1.92
CA VAL A 77 9.79 6.62 1.03
C VAL A 77 8.89 7.83 0.82
N ALA A 78 7.60 7.63 0.62
CA ALA A 78 6.65 8.72 0.44
C ALA A 78 6.56 9.62 1.69
N ILE A 79 6.61 9.03 2.88
CA ILE A 79 6.65 9.79 4.13
C ILE A 79 7.93 10.65 4.18
N ALA A 80 9.06 10.05 3.85
CA ALA A 80 10.35 10.76 3.89
C ALA A 80 10.42 11.90 2.87
N VAL A 81 9.90 11.70 1.66
CA VAL A 81 10.00 12.67 0.56
C VAL A 81 8.93 13.77 0.65
N ALA A 82 7.69 13.40 0.90
CA ALA A 82 6.56 14.32 0.75
C ALA A 82 5.87 14.69 2.06
N HIS A 83 6.07 13.91 3.12
CA HIS A 83 5.29 14.03 4.37
C HIS A 83 6.15 14.16 5.63
N SER A 84 7.47 14.35 5.48
CA SER A 84 8.38 14.40 6.63
C SER A 84 8.08 15.54 7.60
N LYS A 85 7.52 16.63 7.11
CA LYS A 85 7.15 17.80 7.94
C LYS A 85 6.04 17.49 8.94
N ASP A 86 5.23 16.47 8.64
CA ASP A 86 4.00 16.17 9.36
C ASP A 86 4.12 14.94 10.26
N ILE A 87 5.33 14.34 10.38
CA ILE A 87 5.53 13.12 11.17
C ILE A 87 5.05 13.28 12.61
N PHE A 88 5.21 14.46 13.20
CA PHE A 88 4.80 14.74 14.58
C PHE A 88 3.64 15.74 14.65
N SER A 89 2.85 15.88 13.57
CA SER A 89 1.80 16.89 13.48
C SER A 89 0.40 16.28 13.61
N ILE A 90 -0.54 17.11 14.05
CA ILE A 90 -1.96 16.79 14.08
C ILE A 90 -2.63 17.61 12.97
N GLY A 91 -3.49 16.96 12.18
CA GLY A 91 -4.22 17.60 11.10
C GLY A 91 -5.32 18.54 11.61
N GLU A 92 -5.86 19.34 10.71
CA GLU A 92 -6.89 20.33 11.02
C GLU A 92 -8.16 19.72 11.64
N GLN A 93 -8.44 18.46 11.32
CA GLN A 93 -9.62 17.75 11.82
C GLN A 93 -9.36 16.95 13.09
N GLY A 94 -8.19 17.13 13.73
CA GLY A 94 -7.86 16.52 15.02
C GLY A 94 -7.15 15.18 14.94
N GLY A 95 -7.06 14.56 13.76
CA GLY A 95 -6.33 13.31 13.56
C GLY A 95 -4.85 13.53 13.27
N TYR A 96 -4.08 12.44 13.31
CA TYR A 96 -2.68 12.50 12.91
C TYR A 96 -2.55 12.96 11.45
N ALA A 97 -1.63 13.90 11.17
CA ALA A 97 -1.53 14.50 9.84
C ALA A 97 -1.24 13.50 8.72
N ASN A 98 -0.43 12.47 9.01
CA ASN A 98 -0.07 11.41 8.05
C ASN A 98 -0.90 10.13 8.23
N GLU A 99 -2.10 10.22 8.80
CA GLU A 99 -2.89 9.03 9.14
C GLU A 99 -3.19 8.14 7.94
N LEU A 100 -3.50 8.71 6.78
CA LEU A 100 -3.86 7.90 5.60
C LEU A 100 -2.70 7.04 5.14
N ILE A 101 -1.52 7.63 4.94
CA ILE A 101 -0.36 6.87 4.48
C ILE A 101 0.13 5.89 5.55
N THR A 102 -0.05 6.23 6.83
CA THR A 102 0.28 5.34 7.94
C THR A 102 -0.65 4.12 7.95
N LEU A 103 -1.95 4.31 7.66
CA LEU A 103 -2.88 3.18 7.54
C LEU A 103 -2.48 2.24 6.40
N TYR A 104 -2.06 2.76 5.26
CA TYR A 104 -1.53 1.93 4.18
C TYR A 104 -0.28 1.18 4.61
N LEU A 105 0.66 1.84 5.27
CA LEU A 105 1.88 1.22 5.75
C LEU A 105 1.58 0.08 6.73
N LEU A 106 0.78 0.34 7.74
CA LEU A 106 0.43 -0.67 8.75
C LEU A 106 -0.41 -1.80 8.15
N GLY A 107 -1.31 -1.49 7.23
CA GLY A 107 -2.07 -2.51 6.51
C GLY A 107 -1.17 -3.41 5.66
N ALA A 108 -0.17 -2.84 4.99
CA ALA A 108 0.80 -3.61 4.24
C ALA A 108 1.64 -4.51 5.15
N ILE A 109 2.08 -4.00 6.31
CA ILE A 109 2.78 -4.81 7.30
C ILE A 109 1.91 -5.97 7.78
N ALA A 110 0.65 -5.72 8.06
CA ALA A 110 -0.29 -6.77 8.45
C ALA A 110 -0.40 -7.86 7.38
N LEU A 111 -0.55 -7.48 6.12
CA LEU A 111 -0.64 -8.43 5.00
C LEU A 111 0.65 -9.22 4.79
N PHE A 112 1.80 -8.64 5.10
CA PHE A 112 3.06 -9.39 5.06
C PHE A 112 3.03 -10.57 6.04
N PHE A 113 2.48 -10.37 7.24
CA PHE A 113 2.43 -11.43 8.24
C PHE A 113 1.29 -12.42 8.02
N THR A 114 0.17 -11.97 7.48
CA THR A 114 -1.01 -12.83 7.28
C THR A 114 -1.01 -13.57 5.95
N GLY A 115 -0.42 -12.97 4.92
CA GLY A 115 -0.62 -13.42 3.55
C GLY A 115 -2.00 -13.05 3.02
N ALA A 116 -2.36 -13.61 1.86
CA ALA A 116 -3.58 -13.23 1.12
C ALA A 116 -4.87 -13.84 1.66
N GLY A 117 -4.79 -14.95 2.37
CA GLY A 117 -5.97 -15.77 2.68
C GLY A 117 -6.40 -16.64 1.49
N LYS A 118 -7.51 -17.36 1.63
CA LYS A 118 -7.91 -18.32 0.61
C LYS A 118 -8.54 -17.70 -0.65
N TYR A 119 -9.09 -16.50 -0.56
CA TYR A 119 -9.72 -15.82 -1.70
C TYR A 119 -8.67 -15.07 -2.52
N ALA A 120 -7.75 -15.81 -3.13
CA ALA A 120 -6.59 -15.27 -3.80
C ALA A 120 -6.23 -16.11 -5.01
N ILE A 121 -5.57 -15.50 -5.99
CA ILE A 121 -5.09 -16.20 -7.18
C ILE A 121 -4.03 -17.23 -6.80
N SER A 122 -3.19 -16.92 -5.81
CA SER A 122 -2.17 -17.82 -5.31
C SER A 122 -2.08 -17.77 -3.80
N ASN A 123 -2.02 -18.93 -3.15
CA ASN A 123 -1.87 -19.03 -1.70
C ASN A 123 -1.05 -20.26 -1.28
N SER A 124 -0.29 -20.84 -2.19
CA SER A 124 0.51 -22.04 -1.95
C SER A 124 2.01 -21.78 -1.83
N ASN A 125 2.48 -20.59 -2.17
CA ASN A 125 3.88 -20.20 -2.07
C ASN A 125 4.10 -19.45 -0.75
N LYS A 126 5.31 -19.60 -0.16
CA LYS A 126 5.62 -18.90 1.10
C LYS A 126 5.55 -17.38 1.01
N TRP A 127 5.59 -16.82 -0.18
CA TRP A 127 5.52 -15.38 -0.43
C TRP A 127 4.10 -14.90 -0.77
N ASP A 128 3.12 -15.81 -0.78
CA ASP A 128 1.72 -15.48 -0.93
C ASP A 128 1.09 -15.04 0.40
#